data_a58bd2598b765a8c58e35b808df69471
#
_entry.id   a58bd2598b765a8c58e35b808df69471
#
_cell.length_a   1.000
_cell.length_b   1.000
_cell.length_c   1.000
_cell.angle_alpha   90.00
_cell.angle_beta   90.00
_cell.angle_gamma   90.00
#
_symmetry.space_group_name_H-M   'P 1'
#
loop_
_entity.id
_entity.type
_entity.pdbx_description
1 polymer ?
#
loop_
_entity_poly.entity_id
_entity_poly.type
_entity_poly.pdbx_seq_one_letter_code
_entity_poly.pdbx_strand_id
1 'polypeptide(L)'
;MTKVTFNKAAIAKLKNNVKTAFKKTNEQLGKSFTEIIESETAFSDIGFTNWDIVDTGRLRDSQHCNVIRETDNKIEEVWTWDPVDPETGRNYAGDVLVGFISINGNWIPGRNWPERGVENLNPVEVFKTELKALL
;
A
#
# COMPACT_ATOMS: atom_id res chain seq x y z
N MET A 1 -47.22 18.67 2.85
CA MET A 1 -45.82 18.71 3.34
C MET A 1 -45.21 17.33 3.20
N THR A 2 -44.11 17.23 2.48
CA THR A 2 -43.41 15.95 2.27
C THR A 2 -42.51 15.67 3.45
N LYS A 3 -42.70 14.53 4.12
CA LYS A 3 -41.78 14.05 5.16
C LYS A 3 -40.70 13.20 4.55
N VAL A 4 -39.46 13.52 4.87
CA VAL A 4 -38.30 12.65 4.56
C VAL A 4 -37.97 11.85 5.81
N THR A 5 -38.02 10.55 5.71
CA THR A 5 -37.66 9.64 6.80
C THR A 5 -36.44 8.81 6.39
N PHE A 6 -35.50 8.68 7.32
CA PHE A 6 -34.31 7.86 7.11
C PHE A 6 -34.45 6.53 7.83
N ASN A 7 -34.17 5.45 7.13
CA ASN A 7 -34.08 4.12 7.73
C ASN A 7 -32.72 3.98 8.39
N LYS A 8 -32.66 4.07 9.72
CA LYS A 8 -31.41 4.00 10.50
C LYS A 8 -30.68 2.66 10.31
N ALA A 9 -31.41 1.56 10.20
CA ALA A 9 -30.83 0.25 9.99
C ALA A 9 -30.16 0.14 8.61
N ALA A 10 -30.80 0.68 7.57
CA ALA A 10 -30.23 0.73 6.23
C ALA A 10 -28.99 1.60 6.16
N ILE A 11 -28.98 2.73 6.85
CA ILE A 11 -27.81 3.63 6.93
C ILE A 11 -26.64 2.92 7.65
N ALA A 12 -26.90 2.26 8.77
CA ALA A 12 -25.89 1.51 9.51
C ALA A 12 -25.29 0.39 8.65
N LYS A 13 -26.12 -0.32 7.90
CA LYS A 13 -25.67 -1.37 6.96
C LYS A 13 -24.79 -0.80 5.86
N LEU A 14 -25.18 0.36 5.29
CA LEU A 14 -24.37 1.03 4.26
C LEU A 14 -23.02 1.45 4.80
N LYS A 15 -22.96 2.04 6.00
CA LYS A 15 -21.69 2.40 6.65
C LYS A 15 -20.78 1.21 6.85
N ASN A 16 -21.32 0.07 7.29
CA ASN A 16 -20.57 -1.17 7.45
C ASN A 16 -20.07 -1.71 6.11
N ASN A 17 -20.89 -1.66 5.06
CA ASN A 17 -20.51 -2.09 3.73
C ASN A 17 -19.37 -1.22 3.16
N VAL A 18 -19.42 0.08 3.37
CA VAL A 18 -18.34 1.02 2.96
C VAL A 18 -17.02 0.67 3.65
N LYS A 19 -17.06 0.42 4.97
CA LYS A 19 -15.84 0.02 5.72
C LYS A 19 -15.30 -1.32 5.25
N THR A 20 -16.16 -2.29 5.01
CA THR A 20 -15.77 -3.61 4.50
C THR A 20 -15.12 -3.50 3.12
N ALA A 21 -15.74 -2.74 2.21
CA ALA A 21 -15.19 -2.50 0.88
C ALA A 21 -13.83 -1.78 0.94
N PHE A 22 -13.69 -0.81 1.84
CA PHE A 22 -12.44 -0.09 2.06
C PHE A 22 -11.33 -1.03 2.53
N LYS A 23 -11.60 -1.89 3.51
CA LYS A 23 -10.62 -2.85 4.02
C LYS A 23 -10.20 -3.86 2.96
N LYS A 24 -11.14 -4.37 2.17
CA LYS A 24 -10.84 -5.26 1.05
C LYS A 24 -10.00 -4.58 -0.03
N THR A 25 -10.30 -3.32 -0.33
CA THR A 25 -9.51 -2.53 -1.27
C THR A 25 -8.07 -2.37 -0.78
N ASN A 26 -7.88 -2.09 0.52
CA ASN A 26 -6.55 -1.98 1.11
C ASN A 26 -5.79 -3.32 1.10
N GLU A 27 -6.44 -4.45 1.30
CA GLU A 27 -5.79 -5.75 1.14
C GLU A 27 -5.23 -5.93 -0.27
N GLN A 28 -6.01 -5.57 -1.28
CA GLN A 28 -5.56 -5.64 -2.67
C GLN A 28 -4.46 -4.62 -2.97
N LEU A 29 -4.54 -3.44 -2.37
CA LEU A 29 -3.50 -2.42 -2.48
C LEU A 29 -2.16 -2.92 -1.90
N GLY A 30 -2.21 -3.61 -0.76
CA GLY A 30 -1.03 -4.26 -0.18
C GLY A 30 -0.39 -5.28 -1.12
N LYS A 31 -1.19 -6.07 -1.80
CA LYS A 31 -0.70 -7.01 -2.83
C LYS A 31 -0.05 -6.27 -4.00
N SER A 32 -0.65 -5.16 -4.42
CA SER A 32 -0.10 -4.33 -5.49
C SER A 32 1.26 -3.74 -5.11
N PHE A 33 1.41 -3.23 -3.89
CA PHE A 33 2.70 -2.76 -3.38
C PHE A 33 3.74 -3.87 -3.38
N THR A 34 3.37 -5.05 -2.91
CA THR A 34 4.25 -6.22 -2.89
C THR A 34 4.71 -6.60 -4.29
N GLU A 35 3.82 -6.59 -5.26
CA GLU A 35 4.15 -6.87 -6.66
C GLU A 35 5.17 -5.88 -7.22
N ILE A 36 5.00 -4.59 -6.93
CA ILE A 36 5.94 -3.56 -7.38
C ILE A 36 7.29 -3.72 -6.68
N ILE A 37 7.30 -3.99 -5.38
CA ILE A 37 8.53 -4.20 -4.59
C ILE A 37 9.28 -5.42 -5.12
N GLU A 38 8.60 -6.51 -5.43
CA GLU A 38 9.17 -7.75 -5.95
C GLU A 38 9.50 -7.70 -7.44
N SER A 39 9.12 -6.64 -8.16
CA SER A 39 9.37 -6.51 -9.58
C SER A 39 10.86 -6.47 -9.89
N GLU A 40 11.38 -7.55 -10.43
CA GLU A 40 12.79 -7.69 -10.81
C GLU A 40 13.17 -6.77 -11.98
N THR A 41 12.20 -6.40 -12.82
CA THR A 41 12.45 -5.63 -14.04
C THR A 41 13.07 -4.27 -13.78
N ALA A 42 12.78 -3.65 -12.64
CA ALA A 42 13.34 -2.34 -12.29
C ALA A 42 14.85 -2.39 -12.01
N PHE A 43 15.38 -3.55 -11.65
CA PHE A 43 16.80 -3.71 -11.30
C PHE A 43 17.58 -4.54 -12.32
N SER A 44 16.95 -5.45 -13.03
CA SER A 44 17.59 -6.19 -14.12
C SER A 44 18.14 -5.25 -15.21
N ASP A 45 17.45 -4.14 -15.46
CA ASP A 45 17.85 -3.13 -16.44
C ASP A 45 19.16 -2.40 -16.07
N ILE A 46 19.54 -2.40 -14.79
CA ILE A 46 20.78 -1.76 -14.31
C ILE A 46 21.83 -2.76 -13.83
N GLY A 47 21.58 -4.06 -13.99
CA GLY A 47 22.56 -5.11 -13.72
C GLY A 47 22.77 -5.49 -12.26
N PHE A 48 21.91 -5.07 -11.35
CA PHE A 48 22.00 -5.38 -9.92
C PHE A 48 20.95 -6.40 -9.51
N THR A 49 21.16 -7.68 -9.79
CA THR A 49 20.15 -8.71 -9.56
C THR A 49 20.16 -9.32 -8.16
N ASN A 50 21.33 -9.55 -7.55
CA ASN A 50 21.41 -10.28 -6.29
C ASN A 50 21.27 -9.42 -5.03
N TRP A 51 21.65 -8.18 -5.12
CA TRP A 51 21.61 -7.22 -4.02
C TRP A 51 20.18 -6.83 -3.65
N ASP A 52 19.37 -6.68 -4.66
CA ASP A 52 18.01 -6.22 -4.54
C ASP A 52 17.07 -7.22 -3.89
N ILE A 53 17.28 -8.49 -4.13
CA ILE A 53 16.40 -9.55 -3.61
C ILE A 53 16.40 -9.56 -2.09
N VAL A 54 17.56 -9.37 -1.45
CA VAL A 54 17.69 -9.37 0.01
C VAL A 54 17.07 -8.10 0.61
N ASP A 55 17.37 -6.93 0.05
CA ASP A 55 16.85 -5.66 0.52
C ASP A 55 15.36 -5.52 0.20
N THR A 56 14.93 -5.99 -0.97
CA THR A 56 13.53 -6.05 -1.36
C THR A 56 12.73 -6.96 -0.43
N GLY A 57 13.29 -8.07 0.03
CA GLY A 57 12.67 -8.96 1.01
C GLY A 57 12.40 -8.27 2.33
N ARG A 58 13.36 -7.52 2.88
CA ARG A 58 13.17 -6.74 4.11
C ARG A 58 12.13 -5.63 3.93
N LEU A 59 12.21 -4.90 2.83
CA LEU A 59 11.24 -3.86 2.51
C LEU A 59 9.84 -4.43 2.43
N ARG A 60 9.66 -5.51 1.68
CA ARG A 60 8.38 -6.21 1.54
C ARG A 60 7.86 -6.69 2.89
N ASP A 61 8.72 -7.37 3.67
CA ASP A 61 8.32 -7.98 4.94
C ASP A 61 8.02 -6.95 6.03
N SER A 62 8.52 -5.72 5.88
CA SER A 62 8.23 -4.60 6.79
C SER A 62 6.89 -3.91 6.50
N GLN A 63 6.23 -4.26 5.40
CA GLN A 63 4.99 -3.62 4.97
C GLN A 63 3.85 -3.85 5.96
N HIS A 64 3.29 -2.76 6.45
CA HIS A 64 2.16 -2.78 7.39
C HIS A 64 1.08 -1.80 6.99
N CYS A 65 -0.17 -2.23 7.19
CA CYS A 65 -1.33 -1.37 7.12
C CYS A 65 -1.92 -1.26 8.53
N ASN A 66 -1.93 -0.06 9.08
CA ASN A 66 -2.41 0.19 10.44
C ASN A 66 -3.67 1.06 10.42
N VAL A 67 -4.66 0.69 11.21
CA VAL A 67 -5.83 1.54 11.44
C VAL A 67 -5.43 2.67 12.37
N ILE A 68 -5.48 3.92 11.88
CA ILE A 68 -5.19 5.11 12.68
C ILE A 68 -6.44 5.56 13.43
N ARG A 69 -7.58 5.50 12.78
CA ARG A 69 -8.85 5.91 13.33
C ARG A 69 -9.99 5.11 12.70
N GLU A 70 -10.87 4.61 13.53
CA GLU A 70 -12.12 4.01 13.10
C GLU A 70 -13.25 4.48 14.03
N THR A 71 -14.19 5.23 13.48
CA THR A 71 -15.40 5.70 14.16
C THR A 71 -16.61 5.24 13.37
N ASP A 72 -17.79 5.57 13.85
CA ASP A 72 -19.03 5.26 13.13
C ASP A 72 -19.07 5.85 11.71
N ASN A 73 -18.47 7.03 11.54
CA ASN A 73 -18.51 7.79 10.28
C ASN A 73 -17.18 7.90 9.55
N LYS A 74 -16.11 7.30 10.07
CA LYS A 74 -14.78 7.49 9.51
C LYS A 74 -13.91 6.27 9.70
N ILE A 75 -13.12 5.94 8.67
CA ILE A 75 -12.05 4.97 8.75
C ILE A 75 -10.81 5.54 8.06
N GLU A 76 -9.69 5.49 8.76
CA GLU A 76 -8.39 5.89 8.24
C GLU A 76 -7.38 4.77 8.48
N GLU A 77 -6.69 4.38 7.43
CA GLU A 77 -5.60 3.42 7.50
C GLU A 77 -4.35 4.02 6.88
N VAL A 78 -3.18 3.64 7.39
CA VAL A 78 -1.90 4.11 6.87
C VAL A 78 -1.02 2.92 6.54
N TRP A 79 -0.34 3.00 5.41
CA TRP A 79 0.69 2.05 5.00
C TRP A 79 2.05 2.56 5.46
N THR A 80 2.83 1.67 6.07
CA THR A 80 4.19 1.96 6.51
C THR A 80 5.15 0.87 6.09
N TRP A 81 6.40 1.26 5.87
CA TRP A 81 7.51 0.36 5.59
C TRP A 81 8.67 0.74 6.50
N ASP A 82 9.19 -0.23 7.23
CA ASP A 82 10.24 -0.03 8.22
C ASP A 82 11.35 -1.08 8.06
N PRO A 83 12.01 -1.13 6.88
CA PRO A 83 13.13 -2.03 6.66
C PRO A 83 14.36 -1.50 7.38
N VAL A 84 14.74 -2.15 8.46
CA VAL A 84 15.89 -1.76 9.28
C VAL A 84 17.10 -2.59 8.90
N ASP A 85 18.21 -1.90 8.62
CA ASP A 85 19.51 -2.55 8.44
C ASP A 85 19.99 -3.09 9.81
N PRO A 86 20.23 -4.39 9.94
CA PRO A 86 20.64 -4.98 11.21
C PRO A 86 22.02 -4.52 11.70
N GLU A 87 22.88 -4.04 10.81
CA GLU A 87 24.21 -3.53 11.18
C GLU A 87 24.17 -2.10 11.68
N THR A 88 23.38 -1.24 11.04
CA THR A 88 23.33 0.21 11.35
C THR A 88 22.10 0.62 12.15
N GLY A 89 21.06 -0.19 12.20
CA GLY A 89 19.77 0.17 12.81
C GLY A 89 18.99 1.21 12.02
N ARG A 90 19.43 1.55 10.82
CA ARG A 90 18.80 2.58 9.98
C ARG A 90 17.68 2.02 9.13
N ASN A 91 16.55 2.74 9.08
CA ASN A 91 15.49 2.51 8.12
C ASN A 91 15.90 3.05 6.75
N TYR A 92 15.95 2.18 5.74
CA TYR A 92 16.40 2.54 4.40
C TYR A 92 15.27 2.65 3.35
N ALA A 93 14.00 2.64 3.78
CA ALA A 93 12.87 2.75 2.86
C ALA A 93 12.94 4.04 2.02
N GLY A 94 13.33 5.16 2.63
CA GLY A 94 13.49 6.43 1.93
C GLY A 94 14.53 6.40 0.83
N ASP A 95 15.65 5.73 1.06
CA ASP A 95 16.72 5.58 0.07
C ASP A 95 16.24 4.75 -1.13
N VAL A 96 15.53 3.66 -0.88
CA VAL A 96 14.97 2.83 -1.95
C VAL A 96 13.90 3.61 -2.74
N LEU A 97 13.12 4.43 -2.05
CA LEU A 97 12.07 5.23 -2.67
C LEU A 97 12.62 6.24 -3.68
N VAL A 98 13.65 6.99 -3.28
CA VAL A 98 14.18 8.11 -4.07
C VAL A 98 15.44 7.77 -4.88
N GLY A 99 16.09 6.66 -4.56
CA GLY A 99 17.38 6.28 -5.14
C GLY A 99 18.55 6.67 -4.26
N PHE A 100 19.68 6.06 -4.50
CA PHE A 100 20.91 6.31 -3.72
C PHE A 100 22.15 5.94 -4.51
N ILE A 101 23.32 6.36 -3.99
CA ILE A 101 24.62 5.95 -4.53
C ILE A 101 25.10 4.75 -3.73
N SER A 102 25.37 3.63 -4.42
CA SER A 102 25.88 2.41 -3.80
C SER A 102 27.32 2.60 -3.29
N ILE A 103 27.76 1.66 -2.46
CA ILE A 103 29.12 1.64 -1.94
C ILE A 103 30.19 1.63 -3.06
N ASN A 104 29.83 1.09 -4.22
CA ASN A 104 30.71 1.05 -5.39
C ASN A 104 30.66 2.34 -6.25
N GLY A 105 29.93 3.37 -5.80
CA GLY A 105 29.81 4.64 -6.49
C GLY A 105 28.77 4.67 -7.62
N ASN A 106 27.96 3.62 -7.77
CA ASN A 106 26.94 3.56 -8.80
C ASN A 106 25.61 4.14 -8.31
N TRP A 107 24.94 4.89 -9.19
CA TRP A 107 23.61 5.37 -8.92
C TRP A 107 22.58 4.23 -9.03
N ILE A 108 21.81 4.04 -7.95
CA ILE A 108 20.69 3.12 -7.91
C ILE A 108 19.41 3.93 -7.99
N PRO A 109 18.61 3.80 -9.07
CA PRO A 109 17.38 4.56 -9.23
C PRO A 109 16.36 4.24 -8.14
N GLY A 110 15.55 5.23 -7.77
CA GLY A 110 14.45 5.04 -6.83
C GLY A 110 13.35 4.15 -7.38
N ARG A 111 12.73 3.41 -6.45
CA ARG A 111 11.51 2.63 -6.70
C ARG A 111 10.35 3.28 -5.99
N ASN A 112 9.55 3.99 -6.71
CA ASN A 112 8.35 4.62 -6.12
C ASN A 112 7.20 3.60 -6.05
N TRP A 113 7.35 2.56 -5.21
CA TRP A 113 6.35 1.51 -5.07
C TRP A 113 5.00 1.99 -4.54
N PRO A 114 4.92 2.99 -3.62
CA PRO A 114 3.63 3.46 -3.15
C PRO A 114 2.79 4.07 -4.27
N GLU A 115 3.35 4.99 -5.03
CA GLU A 115 2.65 5.62 -6.15
C GLU A 115 2.36 4.62 -7.28
N ARG A 116 3.36 3.83 -7.65
CA ARG A 116 3.20 2.82 -8.71
C ARG A 116 2.20 1.73 -8.33
N GLY A 117 2.17 1.32 -7.05
CA GLY A 117 1.21 0.35 -6.56
C GLY A 117 -0.22 0.88 -6.63
N VAL A 118 -0.43 2.13 -6.28
CA VAL A 118 -1.75 2.79 -6.40
C VAL A 118 -2.17 2.88 -7.88
N GLU A 119 -1.29 3.32 -8.76
CA GLU A 119 -1.56 3.41 -10.19
C GLU A 119 -1.88 2.04 -10.80
N ASN A 120 -1.13 1.01 -10.43
CA ASN A 120 -1.31 -0.35 -10.93
C ASN A 120 -2.66 -0.96 -10.53
N LEU A 121 -3.12 -0.70 -9.32
CA LEU A 121 -4.38 -1.24 -8.82
C LEU A 121 -5.61 -0.46 -9.24
N ASN A 122 -5.51 0.86 -9.34
CA ASN A 122 -6.66 1.76 -9.45
C ASN A 122 -7.67 1.54 -8.28
N PRO A 123 -7.33 1.96 -7.05
CA PRO A 123 -8.11 1.60 -5.86
C PRO A 123 -9.54 2.13 -5.87
N VAL A 124 -9.81 3.23 -6.55
CA VAL A 124 -11.18 3.77 -6.66
C VAL A 124 -12.10 2.79 -7.39
N GLU A 125 -11.64 2.21 -8.48
CA GLU A 125 -12.42 1.22 -9.24
C GLU A 125 -12.58 -0.10 -8.45
N VAL A 126 -11.55 -0.53 -7.75
CA VAL A 126 -11.61 -1.69 -6.87
C VAL A 126 -12.62 -1.47 -5.75
N PHE A 127 -12.56 -0.31 -5.10
CA PHE A 127 -13.52 0.05 -4.05
C PHE A 127 -14.97 0.02 -4.55
N LYS A 128 -15.23 0.59 -5.71
CA LYS A 128 -16.57 0.57 -6.33
C LYS A 128 -17.05 -0.86 -6.58
N THR A 129 -16.19 -1.71 -7.09
CA THR A 129 -16.51 -3.12 -7.37
C THR A 129 -16.81 -3.86 -6.07
N GLU A 130 -15.98 -3.71 -5.05
CA GLU A 130 -16.17 -4.35 -3.75
C GLU A 130 -17.45 -3.86 -3.05
N LEU A 131 -17.73 -2.57 -3.15
CA LEU A 131 -18.96 -2.01 -2.58
C LEU A 131 -20.22 -2.54 -3.27
N LYS A 132 -20.21 -2.59 -4.60
CA LYS A 132 -21.33 -3.15 -5.37
C LYS A 132 -21.62 -4.60 -5.01
N ALA A 133 -20.60 -5.40 -4.73
CA ALA A 133 -20.75 -6.79 -4.34
C ALA A 133 -21.45 -6.96 -2.97
N LEU A 134 -21.44 -5.93 -2.13
CA LEU A 134 -22.07 -5.92 -0.81
C LEU A 134 -23.48 -5.33 -0.81
N LEU A 135 -23.85 -4.65 -1.85
CA LEU A 135 -25.19 -4.06 -2.01
C LEU A 135 -26.20 -5.08 -2.65
#